data_f9c3c5b3c8849b5a4d9bbd00edbe4165
#
_entry.id   f9c3c5b3c8849b5a4d9bbd00edbe4165
#
_cell.length_a   1.000
_cell.length_b   1.000
_cell.length_c   1.000
_cell.angle_alpha   90.00
_cell.angle_beta   90.00
_cell.angle_gamma   90.00
#
_symmetry.space_group_name_H-M   'P 1'
#
loop_
_entity.id
_entity.type
_entity.pdbx_description
1 polymer ?
#
loop_
_entity_poly.entity_id
_entity_poly.type
_entity_poly.pdbx_seq_one_letter_code
_entity_poly.pdbx_strand_id
1 'polypeptide(L)'
;MNAGYQGTRCPPGAASAPLDDAQFLAALEDCTLPAACFDHAAHLRAGYLYLRRAAFPQATAAMCATLANYTRALGKSDRYHETITVAFMALINAQLRQQGDAGGWQQFRACNPQLLRSDALLAYYPRAVLESREARSCFTLLPLPG
;
A
#
# COMPACT_ATOMS: atom_id res chain seq x y z
N MET A 1 -6.92 -18.03 12.10
CA MET A 1 -6.82 -17.74 11.17
C MET A 1 -6.67 -16.57 10.91
N ASN A 2 -6.15 -16.18 10.28
CA ASN A 2 -6.06 -15.06 10.13
C ASN A 2 -6.68 -14.57 9.12
N ALA A 3 -7.72 -14.19 9.34
CA ALA A 3 -8.53 -13.69 8.34
C ALA A 3 -7.93 -12.54 7.66
N GLY A 4 -7.06 -11.87 8.32
CA GLY A 4 -6.50 -10.69 7.74
C GLY A 4 -5.79 -10.92 6.43
N TYR A 5 -5.40 -12.16 6.18
CA TYR A 5 -4.72 -12.41 4.96
C TYR A 5 -5.63 -12.56 3.79
N GLN A 6 -6.92 -12.53 4.04
CA GLN A 6 -7.87 -12.73 2.95
C GLN A 6 -7.71 -11.71 1.84
N GLY A 7 -7.24 -10.52 2.18
CA GLY A 7 -7.13 -9.47 1.18
C GLY A 7 -6.19 -9.79 0.04
N THR A 8 -5.27 -10.72 0.24
CA THR A 8 -4.37 -11.08 -0.83
C THR A 8 -4.81 -12.34 -1.55
N ARG A 9 -6.00 -12.82 -1.24
CA ARG A 9 -6.54 -14.00 -1.88
C ARG A 9 -7.60 -13.58 -2.88
N CYS A 10 -7.59 -14.20 -4.03
CA CYS A 10 -8.58 -13.89 -5.03
C CYS A 10 -9.92 -14.46 -4.63
N PRO A 11 -11.02 -13.86 -5.11
CA PRO A 11 -12.36 -14.37 -4.84
C PRO A 11 -12.55 -15.78 -5.35
N PRO A 12 -13.53 -16.49 -4.83
CA PRO A 12 -13.86 -17.82 -5.38
C PRO A 12 -14.14 -17.71 -6.87
N GLY A 13 -13.61 -18.64 -7.62
CA GLY A 13 -13.74 -18.60 -9.05
C GLY A 13 -12.53 -18.00 -9.74
N ALA A 14 -11.69 -17.30 -9.01
CA ALA A 14 -10.42 -16.82 -9.55
C ALA A 14 -9.35 -17.85 -9.23
N ALA A 15 -8.10 -17.43 -9.17
CA ALA A 15 -7.01 -18.35 -8.82
C ALA A 15 -7.31 -19.01 -7.48
N SER A 16 -7.10 -20.30 -7.40
CA SER A 16 -7.44 -21.04 -6.19
C SER A 16 -6.41 -20.85 -5.09
N ALA A 17 -5.17 -20.51 -5.42
CA ALA A 17 -4.11 -20.35 -4.44
C ALA A 17 -3.72 -18.88 -4.32
N PRO A 18 -3.25 -18.46 -3.14
CA PRO A 18 -2.72 -17.11 -3.00
C PRO A 18 -1.52 -16.94 -3.91
N LEU A 19 -1.36 -15.75 -4.47
CA LEU A 19 -0.21 -15.44 -5.29
C LEU A 19 1.02 -15.27 -4.40
N ASP A 20 2.17 -15.75 -4.88
CA ASP A 20 3.41 -15.45 -4.18
C ASP A 20 3.77 -13.98 -4.43
N ASP A 21 4.84 -13.50 -3.77
CA ASP A 21 5.19 -12.09 -3.84
C ASP A 21 5.45 -11.62 -5.26
N ALA A 22 6.18 -12.41 -6.04
CA ALA A 22 6.51 -12.02 -7.41
C ALA A 22 5.28 -12.02 -8.30
N GLN A 23 4.43 -13.02 -8.16
CA GLN A 23 3.19 -13.11 -8.93
C GLN A 23 2.24 -11.99 -8.59
N PHE A 24 2.12 -11.69 -7.30
CA PHE A 24 1.26 -10.61 -6.83
C PHE A 24 1.71 -9.26 -7.42
N LEU A 25 2.99 -8.96 -7.32
CA LEU A 25 3.47 -7.67 -7.77
C LEU A 25 3.40 -7.56 -9.29
N ALA A 26 3.69 -8.64 -10.01
CA ALA A 26 3.58 -8.64 -11.46
C ALA A 26 2.13 -8.41 -11.90
N ALA A 27 1.17 -9.05 -11.24
CA ALA A 27 -0.24 -8.87 -11.59
C ALA A 27 -0.71 -7.44 -11.29
N LEU A 28 -0.19 -6.83 -10.25
CA LEU A 28 -0.50 -5.44 -9.95
C LEU A 28 0.08 -4.52 -11.03
N GLU A 29 1.34 -4.76 -11.40
CA GLU A 29 2.02 -3.92 -12.38
C GLU A 29 1.43 -4.02 -13.77
N ASP A 30 0.97 -5.21 -14.17
CA ASP A 30 0.38 -5.37 -15.49
C ASP A 30 -1.14 -5.20 -15.46
N CYS A 31 -1.68 -4.81 -14.32
CA CYS A 31 -3.10 -4.47 -14.15
C CYS A 31 -4.03 -5.66 -14.35
N THR A 32 -3.55 -6.87 -14.10
CA THR A 32 -4.38 -8.07 -14.18
C THR A 32 -4.89 -8.53 -12.81
N LEU A 33 -4.40 -7.93 -11.72
CA LEU A 33 -4.88 -8.29 -10.39
C LEU A 33 -6.33 -7.83 -10.24
N PRO A 34 -7.27 -8.74 -9.89
CA PRO A 34 -8.65 -8.31 -9.69
C PRO A 34 -8.76 -7.28 -8.57
N ALA A 35 -9.65 -6.30 -8.76
CA ALA A 35 -9.82 -5.24 -7.77
C ALA A 35 -10.17 -5.80 -6.39
N ALA A 36 -10.95 -6.88 -6.34
CA ALA A 36 -11.33 -7.49 -5.08
C ALA A 36 -10.14 -8.09 -4.32
N CYS A 37 -9.03 -8.32 -5.01
CA CYS A 37 -7.82 -8.84 -4.39
C CYS A 37 -6.89 -7.74 -3.88
N PHE A 38 -7.23 -6.48 -4.13
CA PHE A 38 -6.36 -5.38 -3.75
C PHE A 38 -7.01 -4.53 -2.67
N ASP A 39 -6.99 -5.05 -1.45
CA ASP A 39 -7.50 -4.33 -0.29
C ASP A 39 -6.35 -3.60 0.41
N HIS A 40 -6.61 -3.07 1.60
CA HIS A 40 -5.60 -2.31 2.33
C HIS A 40 -4.35 -3.15 2.65
N ALA A 41 -4.53 -4.39 3.05
CA ALA A 41 -3.39 -5.25 3.35
C ALA A 41 -2.55 -5.51 2.10
N ALA A 42 -3.19 -5.70 0.96
CA ALA A 42 -2.48 -5.90 -0.30
C ALA A 42 -1.73 -4.63 -0.70
N HIS A 43 -2.31 -3.46 -0.44
CA HIS A 43 -1.66 -2.18 -0.68
C HIS A 43 -0.34 -2.11 0.10
N LEU A 44 -0.40 -2.43 1.40
CA LEU A 44 0.79 -2.43 2.23
C LEU A 44 1.81 -3.46 1.78
N ARG A 45 1.33 -4.62 1.33
CA ARG A 45 2.22 -5.66 0.82
C ARG A 45 3.01 -5.15 -0.39
N ALA A 46 2.33 -4.48 -1.31
CA ALA A 46 3.01 -3.93 -2.47
C ALA A 46 4.10 -2.93 -2.06
N GLY A 47 3.78 -2.03 -1.14
CA GLY A 47 4.75 -1.06 -0.65
C GLY A 47 5.95 -1.74 0.01
N TYR A 48 5.68 -2.73 0.84
CA TYR A 48 6.73 -3.51 1.47
C TYR A 48 7.65 -4.15 0.43
N LEU A 49 7.07 -4.74 -0.61
CA LEU A 49 7.86 -5.42 -1.64
C LEU A 49 8.71 -4.45 -2.44
N TYR A 50 8.19 -3.27 -2.75
CA TYR A 50 9.00 -2.26 -3.43
C TYR A 50 10.17 -1.81 -2.56
N LEU A 51 9.93 -1.63 -1.27
CA LEU A 51 10.99 -1.21 -0.35
C LEU A 51 12.06 -2.28 -0.15
N ARG A 52 11.71 -3.55 -0.41
CA ARG A 52 12.70 -4.62 -0.40
C ARG A 52 13.59 -4.59 -1.63
N ARG A 53 13.11 -3.98 -2.72
CA ARG A 53 13.83 -3.96 -3.98
C ARG A 53 14.70 -2.72 -4.16
N ALA A 54 14.37 -1.61 -3.51
CA ALA A 54 15.02 -0.34 -3.78
C ALA A 54 14.95 0.55 -2.57
N ALA A 55 15.79 1.59 -2.56
CA ALA A 55 15.77 2.60 -1.53
C ALA A 55 14.46 3.39 -1.57
N PHE A 56 14.16 4.08 -0.47
CA PHE A 56 12.87 4.76 -0.29
C PHE A 56 12.47 5.64 -1.48
N PRO A 57 13.33 6.50 -2.03
CA PRO A 57 12.88 7.36 -3.12
C PRO A 57 12.45 6.58 -4.35
N GLN A 58 13.24 5.59 -4.76
CA GLN A 58 12.92 4.80 -5.93
C GLN A 58 11.72 3.88 -5.69
N ALA A 59 11.66 3.28 -4.51
CA ALA A 59 10.53 2.41 -4.16
C ALA A 59 9.22 3.19 -4.13
N THR A 60 9.26 4.40 -3.57
CA THR A 60 8.07 5.24 -3.50
C THR A 60 7.63 5.68 -4.88
N ALA A 61 8.57 6.07 -5.74
CA ALA A 61 8.23 6.45 -7.10
C ALA A 61 7.59 5.28 -7.85
N ALA A 62 8.13 4.07 -7.68
CA ALA A 62 7.56 2.88 -8.32
C ALA A 62 6.16 2.58 -7.81
N MET A 63 5.97 2.68 -6.50
CA MET A 63 4.65 2.43 -5.90
C MET A 63 3.61 3.41 -6.42
N CYS A 64 3.96 4.70 -6.43
CA CYS A 64 3.03 5.72 -6.91
C CYS A 64 2.65 5.49 -8.37
N ALA A 65 3.65 5.20 -9.21
CA ALA A 65 3.39 4.97 -10.63
C ALA A 65 2.54 3.73 -10.84
N THR A 66 2.82 2.66 -10.11
CA THR A 66 2.06 1.43 -10.22
C THR A 66 0.62 1.63 -9.82
N LEU A 67 0.37 2.30 -8.71
CA LEU A 67 -1.00 2.52 -8.24
C LEU A 67 -1.78 3.46 -9.15
N ALA A 68 -1.13 4.52 -9.62
CA ALA A 68 -1.81 5.43 -10.54
C ALA A 68 -2.20 4.69 -11.82
N ASN A 69 -1.31 3.85 -12.33
CA ASN A 69 -1.58 3.07 -13.52
C ASN A 69 -2.68 2.04 -13.29
N TYR A 70 -2.62 1.35 -12.14
CA TYR A 70 -3.59 0.31 -11.80
C TYR A 70 -4.99 0.90 -11.66
N THR A 71 -5.13 2.01 -10.92
CA THR A 71 -6.44 2.62 -10.75
C THR A 71 -6.98 3.17 -12.07
N ARG A 72 -6.10 3.68 -12.93
CA ARG A 72 -6.53 4.14 -14.24
C ARG A 72 -7.04 2.98 -15.09
N ALA A 73 -6.33 1.86 -15.07
CA ALA A 73 -6.75 0.68 -15.82
C ALA A 73 -8.10 0.15 -15.35
N LEU A 74 -8.41 0.31 -14.07
CA LEU A 74 -9.71 -0.09 -13.53
C LEU A 74 -10.81 0.94 -13.80
N GLY A 75 -10.48 2.07 -14.41
CA GLY A 75 -11.45 3.15 -14.59
C GLY A 75 -11.77 3.88 -13.32
N LYS A 76 -10.86 3.87 -12.36
CA LYS A 76 -11.07 4.45 -11.04
C LYS A 76 -9.92 5.37 -10.65
N SER A 77 -9.48 6.22 -11.59
CA SER A 77 -8.36 7.12 -11.36
C SER A 77 -8.56 8.02 -10.15
N ASP A 78 -9.81 8.35 -9.83
CA ASP A 78 -10.13 9.18 -8.68
C ASP A 78 -9.85 8.49 -7.35
N ARG A 79 -9.58 7.21 -7.36
CA ARG A 79 -9.23 6.48 -6.13
C ARG A 79 -7.77 6.59 -5.78
N TYR A 80 -6.92 7.00 -6.71
CA TYR A 80 -5.52 7.19 -6.40
C TYR A 80 -5.35 8.38 -5.47
N HIS A 81 -4.46 8.25 -4.47
CA HIS A 81 -4.25 9.31 -3.49
C HIS A 81 -2.77 9.42 -3.19
N GLU A 82 -2.17 10.50 -3.64
CA GLU A 82 -0.73 10.68 -3.54
C GLU A 82 -0.26 10.73 -2.08
N THR A 83 -0.90 11.55 -1.26
CA THR A 83 -0.46 11.69 0.14
C THR A 83 -0.58 10.39 0.92
N ILE A 84 -1.68 9.68 0.76
CA ILE A 84 -1.86 8.41 1.48
C ILE A 84 -0.79 7.42 1.03
N THR A 85 -0.52 7.34 -0.27
CA THR A 85 0.46 6.41 -0.80
C THR A 85 1.85 6.71 -0.23
N VAL A 86 2.29 7.96 -0.32
CA VAL A 86 3.63 8.34 0.14
C VAL A 86 3.75 8.18 1.66
N ALA A 87 2.70 8.55 2.39
CA ALA A 87 2.73 8.45 3.85
C ALA A 87 2.85 7.00 4.31
N PHE A 88 2.10 6.09 3.70
CA PHE A 88 2.24 4.68 4.05
C PHE A 88 3.62 4.14 3.66
N MET A 89 4.17 4.56 2.53
CA MET A 89 5.53 4.16 2.17
C MET A 89 6.52 4.61 3.24
N ALA A 90 6.36 5.82 3.75
CA ALA A 90 7.24 6.33 4.80
C ALA A 90 7.09 5.53 6.10
N LEU A 91 5.86 5.17 6.46
CA LEU A 91 5.64 4.37 7.67
C LEU A 91 6.23 2.97 7.54
N ILE A 92 6.02 2.32 6.40
CA ILE A 92 6.59 1.01 6.16
C ILE A 92 8.13 1.08 6.22
N ASN A 93 8.69 2.08 5.57
CA ASN A 93 10.12 2.26 5.53
C ASN A 93 10.70 2.45 6.93
N ALA A 94 10.04 3.25 7.76
CA ALA A 94 10.48 3.48 9.12
C ALA A 94 10.50 2.19 9.94
N GLN A 95 9.46 1.37 9.79
CA GLN A 95 9.40 0.11 10.50
C GLN A 95 10.45 -0.89 10.02
N LEU A 96 10.70 -0.93 8.71
CA LEU A 96 11.74 -1.79 8.19
C LEU A 96 13.13 -1.41 8.73
N ARG A 97 13.36 -0.12 8.84
CA ARG A 97 14.65 0.35 9.38
C ARG A 97 14.80 0.02 10.85
N GLN A 98 13.72 0.04 11.62
CA GLN A 98 13.78 -0.28 13.04
C GLN A 98 13.84 -1.78 13.30
N GLN A 99 13.05 -2.54 12.59
CA GLN A 99 12.86 -3.95 12.90
C GLN A 99 13.72 -4.89 12.07
N GLY A 100 14.31 -4.37 10.99
CA GLY A 100 14.97 -5.21 10.02
C GLY A 100 13.97 -5.93 9.17
N ASP A 101 14.47 -6.85 8.35
CA ASP A 101 13.69 -7.38 7.26
C ASP A 101 13.76 -8.88 7.28
N ALA A 102 13.95 -9.51 8.40
CA ALA A 102 13.94 -10.95 8.49
C ALA A 102 12.52 -11.48 8.47
N GLY A 103 12.21 -12.48 7.72
CA GLY A 103 10.93 -13.16 7.78
C GLY A 103 9.89 -12.77 6.73
N GLY A 104 10.18 -11.80 5.90
CA GLY A 104 9.30 -11.47 4.77
C GLY A 104 8.01 -10.78 5.16
N TRP A 105 7.08 -10.73 4.20
CA TRP A 105 5.84 -9.96 4.37
C TRP A 105 4.98 -10.46 5.53
N GLN A 106 4.83 -11.77 5.70
CA GLN A 106 3.97 -12.27 6.76
C GLN A 106 4.50 -11.91 8.15
N GLN A 107 5.81 -11.96 8.31
CA GLN A 107 6.44 -11.54 9.56
C GLN A 107 6.27 -10.04 9.76
N PHE A 108 6.47 -9.26 8.72
CA PHE A 108 6.35 -7.81 8.80
C PHE A 108 4.93 -7.43 9.22
N ARG A 109 3.91 -8.01 8.57
CA ARG A 109 2.53 -7.65 8.91
C ARG A 109 2.18 -8.07 10.33
N ALA A 110 2.69 -9.19 10.78
CA ALA A 110 2.42 -9.66 12.13
C ALA A 110 3.02 -8.72 13.17
N CYS A 111 4.16 -8.10 12.85
CA CYS A 111 4.83 -7.19 13.76
C CYS A 111 4.28 -5.76 13.70
N ASN A 112 3.43 -5.46 12.73
CA ASN A 112 2.94 -4.10 12.52
C ASN A 112 1.44 -4.04 12.33
N PRO A 113 0.67 -4.56 13.31
CA PRO A 113 -0.79 -4.57 13.15
C PRO A 113 -1.40 -3.16 13.04
N GLN A 114 -0.73 -2.15 13.58
CA GLN A 114 -1.24 -0.79 13.50
C GLN A 114 -1.28 -0.28 12.07
N LEU A 115 -0.39 -0.77 11.21
CA LEU A 115 -0.40 -0.33 9.82
C LEU A 115 -1.53 -0.96 9.02
N LEU A 116 -2.07 -2.08 9.50
CA LEU A 116 -3.16 -2.75 8.81
C LEU A 116 -4.50 -2.09 9.01
N ARG A 117 -4.58 -1.10 9.87
CA ARG A 117 -5.80 -0.34 10.06
C ARG A 117 -5.94 0.66 8.94
N SER A 118 -7.11 0.70 8.30
CA SER A 118 -7.33 1.63 7.20
C SER A 118 -7.30 3.09 7.66
N ASP A 119 -7.49 3.34 8.95
CA ASP A 119 -7.47 4.69 9.51
C ASP A 119 -6.14 5.03 10.16
N ALA A 120 -5.08 4.29 9.88
CA ALA A 120 -3.79 4.48 10.53
C ALA A 120 -3.26 5.91 10.35
N LEU A 121 -3.51 6.53 9.21
CA LEU A 121 -2.98 7.87 8.95
C LEU A 121 -3.70 8.96 9.73
N LEU A 122 -4.84 8.67 10.33
CA LEU A 122 -5.51 9.66 11.19
C LEU A 122 -4.73 9.97 12.45
N ALA A 123 -3.72 9.15 12.78
CA ALA A 123 -2.80 9.48 13.86
C ALA A 123 -1.85 10.61 13.46
N TYR A 124 -1.70 10.88 12.16
CA TYR A 124 -0.77 11.85 11.65
C TYR A 124 -1.43 13.03 10.94
N TYR A 125 -2.62 12.83 10.39
CA TYR A 125 -3.32 13.83 9.59
C TYR A 125 -4.76 13.98 10.06
N PRO A 126 -5.28 15.20 10.12
CA PRO A 126 -6.73 15.39 10.27
C PRO A 126 -7.45 14.81 9.05
N ARG A 127 -8.63 14.28 9.29
CA ARG A 127 -9.42 13.70 8.20
C ARG A 127 -9.66 14.70 7.06
N ALA A 128 -9.93 15.95 7.42
CA ALA A 128 -10.20 16.97 6.39
C ALA A 128 -9.02 17.17 5.46
N VAL A 129 -7.78 17.04 5.97
CA VAL A 129 -6.61 17.18 5.13
C VAL A 129 -6.51 16.01 4.16
N LEU A 130 -6.73 14.78 4.67
CA LEU A 130 -6.65 13.60 3.80
C LEU A 130 -7.76 13.60 2.74
N GLU A 131 -8.91 14.19 3.05
CA GLU A 131 -10.01 14.23 2.08
C GLU A 131 -9.89 15.40 1.10
N SER A 132 -8.89 16.25 1.26
CA SER A 132 -8.74 17.40 0.40
C SER A 132 -8.28 16.99 -0.99
N ARG A 133 -8.64 17.82 -1.98
CA ARG A 133 -8.23 17.59 -3.34
C ARG A 133 -6.72 17.74 -3.49
N GLU A 134 -6.14 18.67 -2.74
CA GLU A 134 -4.70 18.90 -2.79
C GLU A 134 -3.92 17.69 -2.30
N ALA A 135 -4.33 17.10 -1.18
CA ALA A 135 -3.64 15.95 -0.65
C ALA A 135 -3.74 14.75 -1.59
N ARG A 136 -4.85 14.64 -2.31
CA ARG A 136 -5.03 13.54 -3.25
C ARG A 136 -4.10 13.65 -4.44
N SER A 137 -3.84 14.87 -4.92
CA SER A 137 -3.06 15.05 -6.13
C SER A 137 -1.58 15.34 -5.88
N CYS A 138 -1.24 15.84 -4.69
CA CYS A 138 0.15 16.18 -4.34
C CYS A 138 0.44 15.75 -2.92
N PHE A 139 1.64 15.28 -2.68
CA PHE A 139 2.00 14.94 -1.32
C PHE A 139 1.95 16.18 -0.45
N THR A 140 1.17 16.12 0.61
CA THR A 140 0.89 17.25 1.48
C THR A 140 1.34 16.93 2.90
N LEU A 141 2.14 17.82 3.47
CA LEU A 141 2.46 17.78 4.89
C LEU A 141 1.48 18.68 5.63
N LEU A 142 1.36 18.43 6.93
CA LEU A 142 0.55 19.31 7.74
C LEU A 142 1.24 20.68 7.82
N PRO A 143 0.45 21.76 7.78
CA PRO A 143 1.03 23.06 8.00
C PRO A 143 1.61 23.14 9.41
N LEU A 144 2.65 23.92 9.57
CA LEU A 144 3.21 24.15 10.89
C LEU A 144 2.18 24.88 11.76
N PRO A 145 2.17 24.62 13.06
CA PRO A 145 1.29 25.37 13.95
C PRO A 145 1.64 26.84 13.84
N GLY A 146 0.65 27.66 13.60
CA GLY A 146 0.84 29.09 13.41
C GLY A 146 0.92 29.85 14.69
#